data_b7c485cbd8f319031148c47512830de6
#
_entry.id   b7c485cbd8f319031148c47512830de6
#
_cell.length_a   1.000
_cell.length_b   1.000
_cell.length_c   1.000
_cell.angle_alpha   90.00
_cell.angle_beta   90.00
_cell.angle_gamma   90.00
#
_symmetry.space_group_name_H-M   'P 1'
#
loop_
_entity.id
_entity.type
_entity.pdbx_description
1 polymer ?
#
loop_
_entity_poly.entity_id
_entity_poly.type
_entity_poly.pdbx_seq_one_letter_code
_entity_poly.pdbx_strand_id
1 'polypeptide(L)'
;DGTLYIENLRDAKTTDVYTLKGEGEEIWEPRFIFHGFRFVAISGYTTKPTLDNFTGKVVYDDIKTTGTFESSDGTMNQIFKNAYWGIRGNYKGMPIDCPQRNERQPWLGDRTTGAYGESFLFDNQTLYVKWLDDIKNAQTADGGIPDVAPAFWRYYGDNVTWPGTYITVADMLYQQFADKKVIEKHYASMKKWIVYMEANYLVNDLMTKDKYGDWCVPPESLELIHAKDPSRNTDGELLASAYYYHLLQIMKKFAAINAAGTDDIKYYDALSERIKSAFNAKFFNLKNNSYGNNTVTANVLPLAFGMVPENKESKVFENMVHEVEVTYNGHISTGVIGTQFLMRTLSEFGRADLAYKLASNTTYPSWGYMVKNGATTIWELWNGNTADPKMNSQNHVMLLGDLLIWYYENMAGIKSNPATPGFKQIIMKPDFEAGLNYVNASYESIYGLIKSNWKISRTNLVWKITIPANASALVYLPTTNASDVKVNNEKVSKSYQIEKNKLVLELPSGSYEINANNIKQ
;
A
#
# COMPACT_ATOMS: atom_id res chain seq x y z
N ASP A 1 14.07 -5.43 -35.51
CA ASP A 1 13.79 -6.24 -36.69
C ASP A 1 12.32 -6.18 -37.11
N GLY A 2 11.41 -5.62 -36.28
CA GLY A 2 9.99 -5.49 -36.55
C GLY A 2 9.13 -6.68 -36.11
N THR A 3 9.71 -7.66 -35.44
CA THR A 3 8.96 -8.76 -34.82
C THR A 3 8.39 -8.33 -33.46
N LEU A 4 7.30 -8.97 -33.03
CA LEU A 4 6.74 -8.72 -31.72
C LEU A 4 7.65 -9.32 -30.63
N TYR A 5 7.94 -8.53 -29.60
CA TYR A 5 8.57 -9.02 -28.38
C TYR A 5 7.50 -9.63 -27.47
N ILE A 6 7.63 -10.90 -27.13
CA ILE A 6 6.64 -11.68 -26.37
C ILE A 6 7.21 -12.43 -25.15
N GLU A 7 8.51 -12.29 -24.84
CA GLU A 7 9.14 -13.04 -23.76
C GLU A 7 8.52 -12.77 -22.38
N ASN A 8 8.08 -11.53 -22.16
CA ASN A 8 7.38 -11.13 -20.93
C ASN A 8 5.96 -11.70 -20.78
N LEU A 9 5.45 -12.35 -21.81
CA LEU A 9 4.14 -13.01 -21.78
C LEU A 9 4.23 -14.46 -21.29
N ARG A 10 5.45 -15.01 -21.17
CA ARG A 10 5.71 -16.42 -20.83
C ARG A 10 4.98 -17.36 -21.82
N ASP A 11 4.14 -18.26 -21.31
CA ASP A 11 3.37 -19.22 -22.11
C ASP A 11 1.96 -18.73 -22.49
N ALA A 12 1.64 -17.44 -22.22
CA ALA A 12 0.34 -16.90 -22.53
C ALA A 12 0.09 -16.93 -24.04
N LYS A 13 -1.00 -17.60 -24.44
CA LYS A 13 -1.44 -17.65 -25.83
C LYS A 13 -2.15 -16.34 -26.16
N THR A 14 -1.47 -15.44 -26.87
CA THR A 14 -1.97 -14.10 -27.20
C THR A 14 -2.35 -13.97 -28.68
N THR A 15 -2.81 -15.07 -29.27
CA THR A 15 -3.24 -15.13 -30.67
C THR A 15 -4.70 -15.49 -30.71
N ASP A 16 -5.50 -14.61 -31.31
CA ASP A 16 -6.90 -14.88 -31.64
C ASP A 16 -7.05 -15.14 -33.13
N VAL A 17 -7.91 -16.07 -33.48
CA VAL A 17 -8.18 -16.43 -34.88
C VAL A 17 -9.68 -16.27 -35.15
N TYR A 18 -10.00 -15.49 -36.16
CA TYR A 18 -11.37 -15.33 -36.63
C TYR A 18 -11.48 -15.74 -38.08
N THR A 19 -12.44 -16.61 -38.39
CA THR A 19 -12.75 -17.00 -39.77
C THR A 19 -13.96 -16.24 -40.24
N LEU A 20 -13.75 -15.39 -41.26
CA LEU A 20 -14.81 -14.63 -41.91
C LEU A 20 -15.80 -15.59 -42.60
N LYS A 21 -17.09 -15.29 -42.53
CA LYS A 21 -18.13 -16.02 -43.29
C LYS A 21 -18.14 -15.68 -44.79
N GLY A 22 -17.50 -14.54 -45.15
CA GLY A 22 -17.28 -14.16 -46.54
C GLY A 22 -18.38 -13.30 -47.16
N GLU A 23 -19.34 -12.82 -46.39
CA GLU A 23 -20.45 -12.00 -46.87
C GLU A 23 -20.68 -10.76 -46.01
N GLY A 24 -20.70 -9.59 -46.63
CA GLY A 24 -21.02 -8.32 -45.97
C GLY A 24 -19.96 -7.82 -45.01
N GLU A 25 -20.36 -6.89 -44.16
CA GLU A 25 -19.51 -6.36 -43.07
C GLU A 25 -19.68 -7.21 -41.83
N GLU A 26 -18.57 -7.57 -41.22
CA GLU A 26 -18.54 -8.38 -39.99
C GLU A 26 -17.84 -7.61 -38.88
N ILE A 27 -18.46 -7.58 -37.69
CA ILE A 27 -17.86 -7.04 -36.46
C ILE A 27 -17.59 -8.20 -35.51
N TRP A 28 -16.35 -8.34 -35.10
CA TRP A 28 -15.94 -9.41 -34.21
C TRP A 28 -15.10 -8.90 -33.03
N GLU A 29 -15.28 -9.49 -31.87
CA GLU A 29 -14.44 -9.34 -30.69
C GLU A 29 -14.31 -10.68 -29.96
N PRO A 30 -13.13 -10.97 -29.35
CA PRO A 30 -12.98 -12.17 -28.52
C PRO A 30 -13.89 -12.09 -27.29
N ARG A 31 -14.44 -13.25 -26.88
CA ARG A 31 -15.32 -13.35 -25.70
C ARG A 31 -14.60 -14.11 -24.60
N PHE A 32 -14.79 -13.67 -23.34
CA PHE A 32 -14.23 -14.30 -22.13
C PHE A 32 -12.70 -14.36 -22.09
N ILE A 33 -12.02 -13.50 -22.84
CA ILE A 33 -10.57 -13.37 -22.87
C ILE A 33 -10.18 -11.90 -22.93
N PHE A 34 -9.00 -11.58 -22.41
CA PHE A 34 -8.36 -10.28 -22.55
C PHE A 34 -6.84 -10.46 -22.66
N HIS A 35 -6.18 -9.51 -23.30
CA HIS A 35 -4.74 -9.48 -23.48
C HIS A 35 -4.14 -8.20 -22.92
N GLY A 36 -2.91 -8.26 -22.43
CA GLY A 36 -2.09 -7.10 -22.15
C GLY A 36 -1.08 -6.90 -23.27
N PHE A 37 -1.13 -5.78 -23.98
CA PHE A 37 -0.29 -5.53 -25.16
C PHE A 37 -0.04 -4.04 -25.40
N ARG A 38 1.02 -3.75 -26.14
CA ARG A 38 1.29 -2.43 -26.74
C ARG A 38 1.19 -2.45 -28.26
N PHE A 39 1.45 -3.60 -28.87
CA PHE A 39 1.47 -3.79 -30.32
C PHE A 39 0.63 -5.02 -30.69
N VAL A 40 0.02 -4.96 -31.85
CA VAL A 40 -0.75 -6.07 -32.43
C VAL A 40 -0.24 -6.33 -33.83
N ALA A 41 0.13 -7.58 -34.12
CA ALA A 41 0.39 -8.04 -35.48
C ALA A 41 -0.87 -8.68 -36.05
N ILE A 42 -1.22 -8.32 -37.29
CA ILE A 42 -2.43 -8.79 -37.94
C ILE A 42 -2.03 -9.42 -39.26
N SER A 43 -2.60 -10.58 -39.56
CA SER A 43 -2.38 -11.31 -40.80
C SER A 43 -3.71 -11.82 -41.40
N GLY A 44 -3.67 -12.26 -42.63
CA GLY A 44 -4.84 -12.85 -43.29
C GLY A 44 -5.73 -11.88 -44.08
N TYR A 45 -5.46 -10.58 -44.03
CA TYR A 45 -6.17 -9.61 -44.88
C TYR A 45 -5.69 -9.68 -46.34
N THR A 46 -6.63 -9.60 -47.27
CA THR A 46 -6.34 -9.52 -48.71
C THR A 46 -5.85 -8.15 -49.15
N THR A 47 -6.22 -7.11 -48.39
CA THR A 47 -5.79 -5.72 -48.57
C THR A 47 -5.24 -5.18 -47.27
N LYS A 48 -4.30 -4.24 -47.30
CA LYS A 48 -3.76 -3.63 -46.08
C LYS A 48 -4.88 -2.95 -45.29
N PRO A 49 -5.16 -3.36 -44.05
CA PRO A 49 -6.19 -2.72 -43.23
C PRO A 49 -5.76 -1.32 -42.78
N THR A 50 -6.73 -0.48 -42.46
CA THR A 50 -6.55 0.85 -41.88
C THR A 50 -6.81 0.82 -40.36
N LEU A 51 -6.47 1.88 -39.65
CA LEU A 51 -6.75 2.00 -38.20
C LEU A 51 -8.26 1.97 -37.90
N ASP A 52 -9.11 2.41 -38.85
CA ASP A 52 -10.57 2.42 -38.69
C ASP A 52 -11.17 1.01 -38.62
N ASN A 53 -10.42 0.00 -39.03
CA ASN A 53 -10.84 -1.41 -38.92
C ASN A 53 -10.67 -1.98 -37.52
N PHE A 54 -10.05 -1.25 -36.60
CA PHE A 54 -9.71 -1.77 -35.25
C PHE A 54 -10.12 -0.81 -34.15
N THR A 55 -10.70 -1.36 -33.11
CA THR A 55 -11.03 -0.62 -31.89
C THR A 55 -10.39 -1.32 -30.68
N GLY A 56 -9.50 -0.62 -29.98
CA GLY A 56 -8.98 -1.09 -28.69
C GLY A 56 -10.01 -0.90 -27.57
N LYS A 57 -10.44 -1.98 -26.93
CA LYS A 57 -11.34 -1.93 -25.78
C LYS A 57 -10.55 -2.17 -24.50
N VAL A 58 -10.58 -1.22 -23.56
CA VAL A 58 -10.00 -1.40 -22.22
C VAL A 58 -11.00 -2.16 -21.36
N VAL A 59 -10.58 -3.31 -20.84
CA VAL A 59 -11.42 -4.20 -20.02
C VAL A 59 -10.96 -4.15 -18.58
N TYR A 60 -11.86 -3.81 -17.67
CA TYR A 60 -11.63 -3.77 -16.21
C TYR A 60 -12.96 -3.94 -15.48
N ASP A 61 -12.89 -4.23 -14.18
CA ASP A 61 -14.09 -4.28 -13.33
C ASP A 61 -14.69 -2.88 -13.21
N ASP A 62 -16.02 -2.77 -13.26
CA ASP A 62 -16.76 -1.50 -13.15
C ASP A 62 -16.75 -1.00 -11.69
N ILE A 63 -15.56 -0.62 -11.23
CA ILE A 63 -15.32 -0.06 -9.89
C ILE A 63 -15.14 1.45 -10.03
N LYS A 64 -15.95 2.20 -9.29
CA LYS A 64 -15.94 3.67 -9.31
C LYS A 64 -14.59 4.21 -8.83
N THR A 65 -14.06 5.20 -9.54
CA THR A 65 -12.93 6.00 -9.06
C THR A 65 -13.40 6.96 -7.97
N THR A 66 -12.76 6.93 -6.81
CA THR A 66 -13.13 7.73 -5.62
C THR A 66 -12.11 8.78 -5.26
N GLY A 67 -10.87 8.66 -5.72
CA GLY A 67 -9.79 9.57 -5.34
C GLY A 67 -9.09 10.27 -6.48
N THR A 68 -8.63 11.48 -6.19
CA THR A 68 -7.75 12.27 -7.06
C THR A 68 -6.57 12.80 -6.26
N PHE A 69 -5.42 12.93 -6.90
CA PHE A 69 -4.23 13.54 -6.31
C PHE A 69 -3.42 14.26 -7.36
N GLU A 70 -3.01 15.47 -7.05
CA GLU A 70 -2.09 16.29 -7.83
C GLU A 70 -1.19 17.07 -6.88
N SER A 71 0.07 17.18 -7.20
CA SER A 71 1.06 17.91 -6.42
C SER A 71 1.93 18.82 -7.31
N SER A 72 2.75 19.64 -6.69
CA SER A 72 3.75 20.45 -7.39
C SER A 72 4.89 19.62 -8.02
N ASP A 73 4.95 18.31 -7.78
CA ASP A 73 5.97 17.41 -8.32
C ASP A 73 5.43 16.56 -9.48
N GLY A 74 5.96 16.79 -10.69
CA GLY A 74 5.52 16.08 -11.89
C GLY A 74 5.82 14.58 -11.87
N THR A 75 6.90 14.16 -11.19
CA THR A 75 7.27 12.74 -11.03
C THR A 75 6.24 12.02 -10.17
N MET A 76 5.90 12.59 -9.01
CA MET A 76 4.86 12.04 -8.13
C MET A 76 3.50 11.94 -8.83
N ASN A 77 3.13 12.97 -9.62
CA ASN A 77 1.88 12.94 -10.39
C ASN A 77 1.87 11.82 -11.44
N GLN A 78 3.01 11.55 -12.08
CA GLN A 78 3.10 10.43 -13.04
C GLN A 78 3.08 9.07 -12.32
N ILE A 79 3.75 8.93 -11.16
CA ILE A 79 3.68 7.72 -10.33
C ILE A 79 2.23 7.44 -9.91
N PHE A 80 1.48 8.46 -9.51
CA PHE A 80 0.07 8.31 -9.18
C PHE A 80 -0.76 7.77 -10.35
N LYS A 81 -0.54 8.29 -11.58
CA LYS A 81 -1.18 7.76 -12.79
C LYS A 81 -0.79 6.31 -13.08
N ASN A 82 0.48 5.97 -12.90
CA ASN A 82 0.97 4.61 -13.08
C ASN A 82 0.34 3.64 -12.07
N ALA A 83 0.21 4.06 -10.81
CA ALA A 83 -0.49 3.31 -9.77
C ALA A 83 -1.97 3.10 -10.13
N TYR A 84 -2.66 4.16 -10.54
CA TYR A 84 -4.06 4.10 -10.94
C TYR A 84 -4.30 3.06 -12.04
N TRP A 85 -3.52 3.09 -13.13
CA TRP A 85 -3.68 2.16 -14.24
C TRP A 85 -3.20 0.73 -13.89
N GLY A 86 -2.15 0.60 -13.08
CA GLY A 86 -1.70 -0.70 -12.57
C GLY A 86 -2.78 -1.38 -11.74
N ILE A 87 -3.37 -0.67 -10.79
CA ILE A 87 -4.45 -1.20 -9.93
C ILE A 87 -5.68 -1.55 -10.77
N ARG A 88 -6.16 -0.60 -11.58
CA ARG A 88 -7.36 -0.78 -12.42
C ARG A 88 -7.22 -1.97 -13.37
N GLY A 89 -6.04 -2.13 -14.00
CA GLY A 89 -5.74 -3.25 -14.89
C GLY A 89 -5.73 -4.62 -14.19
N ASN A 90 -5.49 -4.63 -12.88
CA ASN A 90 -5.38 -5.84 -12.06
C ASN A 90 -6.63 -6.17 -11.23
N TYR A 91 -7.75 -5.49 -11.46
CA TYR A 91 -9.07 -5.88 -10.96
C TYR A 91 -9.82 -6.67 -12.05
N LYS A 92 -10.07 -7.96 -11.80
CA LYS A 92 -10.69 -8.93 -12.72
C LYS A 92 -11.63 -9.89 -11.98
N GLY A 93 -12.63 -9.35 -11.24
CA GLY A 93 -13.49 -10.09 -10.33
C GLY A 93 -12.78 -10.58 -9.06
N MET A 94 -11.50 -10.36 -8.99
CA MET A 94 -10.58 -10.56 -7.88
C MET A 94 -9.33 -9.69 -8.12
N PRO A 95 -8.56 -9.35 -7.09
CA PRO A 95 -7.30 -8.65 -7.26
C PRO A 95 -6.23 -9.64 -7.75
N ILE A 96 -5.76 -9.47 -9.00
CA ILE A 96 -4.69 -10.30 -9.58
C ILE A 96 -3.34 -9.57 -9.54
N ASP A 97 -2.26 -10.33 -9.66
CA ASP A 97 -0.88 -9.83 -9.65
C ASP A 97 -0.51 -9.07 -10.93
N CYS A 98 -0.79 -9.67 -12.09
CA CYS A 98 -0.43 -9.12 -13.40
C CYS A 98 -1.42 -9.57 -14.49
N PRO A 99 -1.81 -8.69 -15.46
CA PRO A 99 -2.89 -9.00 -16.39
C PRO A 99 -2.41 -9.59 -17.72
N GLN A 100 -1.11 -9.43 -18.11
CA GLN A 100 -0.65 -9.66 -19.46
C GLN A 100 -0.17 -11.08 -19.75
N ARG A 101 0.32 -11.81 -18.73
CA ARG A 101 0.94 -13.14 -18.88
C ARG A 101 0.04 -14.26 -18.33
N ASN A 102 0.46 -15.49 -18.42
CA ASN A 102 -0.31 -16.67 -17.99
C ASN A 102 -0.39 -16.89 -16.48
N GLU A 103 0.16 -16.01 -15.65
CA GLU A 103 0.04 -16.06 -14.18
C GLU A 103 -1.37 -15.67 -13.74
N ARG A 104 -1.69 -14.36 -13.70
CA ARG A 104 -3.02 -13.83 -13.35
C ARG A 104 -3.59 -14.42 -12.07
N GLN A 105 -2.73 -14.52 -11.03
CA GLN A 105 -3.09 -15.13 -9.76
C GLN A 105 -3.44 -14.08 -8.71
N PRO A 106 -4.43 -14.36 -7.86
CA PRO A 106 -4.76 -13.50 -6.73
C PRO A 106 -3.82 -13.78 -5.55
N TRP A 107 -2.53 -13.41 -5.71
CA TRP A 107 -1.54 -13.49 -4.66
C TRP A 107 -1.91 -12.61 -3.47
N LEU A 108 -1.90 -13.19 -2.26
CA LEU A 108 -2.33 -12.47 -1.07
C LEU A 108 -1.35 -11.36 -0.69
N GLY A 109 -0.06 -11.68 -0.65
CA GLY A 109 0.98 -10.75 -0.24
C GLY A 109 1.09 -9.49 -1.10
N ASP A 110 0.72 -9.58 -2.38
CA ASP A 110 0.73 -8.46 -3.32
C ASP A 110 -0.26 -7.35 -2.93
N ARG A 111 -1.27 -7.68 -2.13
CA ARG A 111 -2.34 -6.76 -1.73
C ARG A 111 -2.34 -6.39 -0.26
N THR A 112 -1.48 -6.94 0.54
CA THR A 112 -1.48 -6.79 2.01
C THR A 112 -1.81 -5.35 2.45
N THR A 113 -0.81 -4.48 2.54
CA THR A 113 -1.03 -3.06 2.87
C THR A 113 -1.44 -2.24 1.65
N GLY A 114 -1.03 -2.66 0.45
CA GLY A 114 -1.40 -1.99 -0.81
C GLY A 114 -2.91 -1.83 -0.98
N ALA A 115 -3.72 -2.81 -0.57
CA ALA A 115 -5.18 -2.72 -0.61
C ALA A 115 -5.74 -1.48 0.10
N TYR A 116 -5.10 -1.05 1.19
CA TYR A 116 -5.48 0.18 1.91
C TYR A 116 -5.22 1.43 1.05
N GLY A 117 -4.08 1.51 0.36
CA GLY A 117 -3.80 2.60 -0.57
C GLY A 117 -4.75 2.62 -1.78
N GLU A 118 -5.10 1.45 -2.30
CA GLU A 118 -6.03 1.29 -3.42
C GLU A 118 -7.44 1.80 -3.08
N SER A 119 -7.89 1.65 -1.82
CA SER A 119 -9.22 2.08 -1.36
C SER A 119 -9.40 3.60 -1.35
N PHE A 120 -8.33 4.38 -1.43
CA PHE A 120 -8.43 5.82 -1.68
C PHE A 120 -8.75 6.14 -3.15
N LEU A 121 -8.33 5.29 -4.09
CA LEU A 121 -8.51 5.51 -5.52
C LEU A 121 -9.83 4.94 -6.05
N PHE A 122 -10.30 3.85 -5.45
CA PHE A 122 -11.41 3.05 -5.96
C PHE A 122 -12.37 2.63 -4.84
N ASP A 123 -13.67 2.62 -5.15
CA ASP A 123 -14.70 2.01 -4.31
C ASP A 123 -14.63 0.48 -4.41
N ASN A 124 -13.58 -0.07 -3.82
CA ASN A 124 -13.23 -1.48 -3.93
C ASN A 124 -13.79 -2.35 -2.78
N GLN A 125 -14.71 -1.81 -1.95
CA GLN A 125 -15.26 -2.52 -0.80
C GLN A 125 -15.84 -3.89 -1.20
N THR A 126 -16.71 -3.94 -2.19
CA THR A 126 -17.39 -5.18 -2.61
C THR A 126 -16.43 -6.22 -3.18
N LEU A 127 -15.40 -5.79 -3.90
CA LEU A 127 -14.35 -6.67 -4.43
C LEU A 127 -13.59 -7.35 -3.28
N TYR A 128 -13.16 -6.59 -2.28
CA TYR A 128 -12.40 -7.11 -1.16
C TYR A 128 -13.23 -7.91 -0.17
N VAL A 129 -14.51 -7.55 0.04
CA VAL A 129 -15.44 -8.37 0.82
C VAL A 129 -15.61 -9.76 0.18
N LYS A 130 -15.82 -9.80 -1.14
CA LYS A 130 -15.87 -11.08 -1.89
C LYS A 130 -14.55 -11.84 -1.79
N TRP A 131 -13.42 -11.16 -1.88
CA TRP A 131 -12.11 -11.81 -1.79
C TRP A 131 -11.82 -12.42 -0.42
N LEU A 132 -12.29 -11.82 0.68
CA LEU A 132 -12.24 -12.45 2.00
C LEU A 132 -13.04 -13.77 2.05
N ASP A 133 -14.16 -13.87 1.33
CA ASP A 133 -14.88 -15.13 1.18
C ASP A 133 -14.06 -16.17 0.41
N ASP A 134 -13.39 -15.79 -0.65
CA ASP A 134 -12.50 -16.68 -1.41
C ASP A 134 -11.36 -17.22 -0.53
N ILE A 135 -10.73 -16.36 0.29
CA ILE A 135 -9.67 -16.76 1.22
C ILE A 135 -10.22 -17.75 2.26
N LYS A 136 -11.39 -17.46 2.85
CA LYS A 136 -12.06 -18.35 3.80
C LYS A 136 -12.37 -19.71 3.17
N ASN A 137 -12.89 -19.73 1.94
CA ASN A 137 -13.23 -20.95 1.23
C ASN A 137 -12.00 -21.79 0.85
N ALA A 138 -10.82 -21.16 0.74
CA ALA A 138 -9.56 -21.83 0.49
C ALA A 138 -8.88 -22.34 1.77
N GLN A 139 -9.39 -21.99 2.95
CA GLN A 139 -8.82 -22.43 4.24
C GLN A 139 -8.95 -23.94 4.41
N THR A 140 -7.87 -24.59 4.81
CA THR A 140 -7.86 -26.04 5.09
C THR A 140 -8.60 -26.40 6.39
N ALA A 141 -8.94 -27.70 6.55
CA ALA A 141 -9.66 -28.17 7.72
C ALA A 141 -8.91 -27.95 9.04
N ASP A 142 -7.58 -27.90 9.03
CA ASP A 142 -6.71 -27.60 10.18
C ASP A 142 -6.43 -26.11 10.39
N GLY A 143 -6.76 -25.25 9.42
CA GLY A 143 -6.68 -23.80 9.54
C GLY A 143 -5.68 -23.10 8.61
N GLY A 144 -4.92 -23.86 7.81
CA GLY A 144 -3.97 -23.30 6.84
C GLY A 144 -4.65 -22.42 5.79
N ILE A 145 -4.03 -21.28 5.45
CA ILE A 145 -4.45 -20.38 4.38
C ILE A 145 -3.39 -20.42 3.28
N PRO A 146 -3.78 -20.48 1.99
CA PRO A 146 -2.83 -20.48 0.90
C PRO A 146 -2.25 -19.09 0.62
N ASP A 147 -1.16 -19.05 -0.16
CA ASP A 147 -0.57 -17.79 -0.63
C ASP A 147 -1.39 -17.14 -1.77
N VAL A 148 -2.28 -17.91 -2.39
CA VAL A 148 -3.14 -17.52 -3.53
C VAL A 148 -4.59 -17.91 -3.23
N ALA A 149 -5.54 -17.01 -3.33
CA ALA A 149 -6.96 -17.31 -3.12
C ALA A 149 -7.88 -16.52 -4.09
N PRO A 150 -8.75 -17.21 -4.88
CA PRO A 150 -8.98 -18.66 -4.90
C PRO A 150 -7.71 -19.47 -5.14
N ALA A 151 -7.60 -20.66 -4.56
CA ALA A 151 -6.40 -21.49 -4.58
C ALA A 151 -6.23 -22.22 -5.92
N PHE A 152 -6.09 -21.49 -7.02
CA PHE A 152 -5.74 -22.06 -8.34
C PHE A 152 -4.38 -22.75 -8.27
N TRP A 153 -3.42 -22.11 -7.57
CA TRP A 153 -2.17 -22.70 -7.15
C TRP A 153 -2.24 -23.00 -5.65
N ARG A 154 -1.97 -24.23 -5.27
CA ARG A 154 -2.14 -24.70 -3.89
C ARG A 154 -0.84 -24.55 -3.10
N TYR A 155 -0.45 -23.32 -2.85
CA TYR A 155 0.70 -22.99 -2.03
C TYR A 155 0.26 -22.73 -0.59
N TYR A 156 0.49 -23.72 0.27
CA TYR A 156 0.27 -23.65 1.71
C TYR A 156 1.60 -23.82 2.43
N GLY A 157 1.76 -23.32 3.61
CA GLY A 157 2.94 -23.58 4.42
C GLY A 157 3.34 -22.47 5.41
N ASP A 158 4.63 -22.33 5.55
CA ASP A 158 5.34 -21.52 6.51
C ASP A 158 5.49 -20.05 6.02
N ASN A 159 4.38 -19.40 5.80
CA ASN A 159 4.33 -18.01 5.35
C ASN A 159 3.37 -17.21 6.24
N VAL A 160 3.83 -16.09 6.78
CA VAL A 160 3.03 -15.20 7.62
C VAL A 160 2.49 -14.03 6.81
N THR A 161 3.33 -13.44 5.96
CA THR A 161 3.06 -12.16 5.31
C THR A 161 2.01 -12.26 4.22
N TRP A 162 1.99 -13.33 3.42
CA TRP A 162 0.97 -13.53 2.39
C TRP A 162 -0.39 -13.90 2.99
N PRO A 163 -0.54 -15.00 3.77
CA PRO A 163 -1.81 -15.34 4.40
C PRO A 163 -2.34 -14.29 5.37
N GLY A 164 -1.46 -13.52 6.01
CA GLY A 164 -1.80 -12.40 6.89
C GLY A 164 -2.67 -11.33 6.23
N THR A 165 -2.69 -11.27 4.89
CA THR A 165 -3.58 -10.43 4.09
C THR A 165 -5.06 -10.63 4.44
N TYR A 166 -5.45 -11.83 4.84
CA TYR A 166 -6.81 -12.11 5.31
C TYR A 166 -7.23 -11.19 6.48
N ILE A 167 -6.29 -10.89 7.38
CA ILE A 167 -6.52 -10.03 8.55
C ILE A 167 -6.36 -8.55 8.17
N THR A 168 -5.30 -8.20 7.41
CA THR A 168 -5.03 -6.80 7.07
C THR A 168 -6.05 -6.20 6.12
N VAL A 169 -6.60 -6.98 5.17
CA VAL A 169 -7.69 -6.52 4.29
C VAL A 169 -9.00 -6.33 5.07
N ALA A 170 -9.30 -7.19 6.04
CA ALA A 170 -10.46 -6.97 6.90
C ALA A 170 -10.30 -5.71 7.77
N ASP A 171 -9.08 -5.41 8.22
CA ASP A 171 -8.78 -4.17 8.91
C ASP A 171 -8.93 -2.94 8.01
N MET A 172 -8.46 -3.02 6.78
CA MET A 172 -8.67 -1.99 5.77
C MET A 172 -10.16 -1.71 5.55
N LEU A 173 -10.98 -2.75 5.36
CA LEU A 173 -12.42 -2.62 5.17
C LEU A 173 -13.09 -1.95 6.37
N TYR A 174 -12.64 -2.26 7.57
CA TYR A 174 -13.12 -1.59 8.77
C TYR A 174 -12.67 -0.14 8.86
N GLN A 175 -11.40 0.17 8.61
CA GLN A 175 -10.86 1.53 8.71
C GLN A 175 -11.43 2.47 7.64
N GLN A 176 -11.56 2.00 6.40
CA GLN A 176 -12.00 2.81 5.26
C GLN A 176 -13.52 2.91 5.14
N PHE A 177 -14.23 1.82 5.42
CA PHE A 177 -15.67 1.71 5.18
C PHE A 177 -16.50 1.48 6.44
N ALA A 178 -15.88 1.44 7.62
CA ALA A 178 -16.51 1.09 8.90
C ALA A 178 -17.26 -0.27 8.86
N ASP A 179 -16.83 -1.20 8.01
CA ASP A 179 -17.49 -2.47 7.78
C ASP A 179 -17.17 -3.49 8.88
N LYS A 180 -17.99 -3.48 9.94
CA LYS A 180 -17.88 -4.46 11.03
C LYS A 180 -18.31 -5.87 10.62
N LYS A 181 -19.18 -6.00 9.60
CA LYS A 181 -19.75 -7.30 9.21
C LYS A 181 -18.68 -8.25 8.70
N VAL A 182 -17.63 -7.72 8.06
CA VAL A 182 -16.50 -8.55 7.61
C VAL A 182 -15.75 -9.17 8.79
N ILE A 183 -15.58 -8.41 9.88
CA ILE A 183 -14.95 -8.91 11.11
C ILE A 183 -15.83 -9.99 11.73
N GLU A 184 -17.13 -9.72 11.91
CA GLU A 184 -18.09 -10.67 12.48
C GLU A 184 -18.12 -11.99 11.71
N LYS A 185 -18.15 -11.92 10.37
CA LYS A 185 -18.23 -13.07 9.46
C LYS A 185 -16.95 -13.92 9.45
N HIS A 186 -15.79 -13.29 9.55
CA HIS A 186 -14.51 -13.93 9.28
C HIS A 186 -13.65 -14.17 10.53
N TYR A 187 -13.99 -13.59 11.68
CA TYR A 187 -13.21 -13.67 12.91
C TYR A 187 -12.80 -15.09 13.31
N ALA A 188 -13.76 -16.02 13.33
CA ALA A 188 -13.49 -17.41 13.72
C ALA A 188 -12.49 -18.10 12.77
N SER A 189 -12.57 -17.82 11.48
CA SER A 189 -11.65 -18.33 10.46
C SER A 189 -10.25 -17.72 10.61
N MET A 190 -10.15 -16.42 10.84
CA MET A 190 -8.89 -15.74 11.12
C MET A 190 -8.23 -16.26 12.39
N LYS A 191 -8.99 -16.41 13.49
CA LYS A 191 -8.51 -17.01 14.73
C LYS A 191 -7.98 -18.42 14.52
N LYS A 192 -8.68 -19.23 13.71
CA LYS A 192 -8.25 -20.58 13.37
C LYS A 192 -6.90 -20.61 12.67
N TRP A 193 -6.65 -19.66 11.76
CA TRP A 193 -5.34 -19.52 11.12
C TRP A 193 -4.25 -19.06 12.11
N ILE A 194 -4.54 -18.13 13.01
CA ILE A 194 -3.59 -17.72 14.06
C ILE A 194 -3.17 -18.94 14.90
N VAL A 195 -4.12 -19.76 15.35
CA VAL A 195 -3.85 -20.98 16.13
C VAL A 195 -3.06 -22.00 15.30
N TYR A 196 -3.39 -22.16 14.01
CA TYR A 196 -2.64 -23.01 13.09
C TYR A 196 -1.17 -22.58 12.97
N MET A 197 -0.90 -21.29 12.84
CA MET A 197 0.46 -20.75 12.75
C MET A 197 1.22 -20.93 14.06
N GLU A 198 0.58 -20.68 15.21
CA GLU A 198 1.18 -20.92 16.53
C GLU A 198 1.57 -22.39 16.70
N ALA A 199 0.66 -23.30 16.39
CA ALA A 199 0.89 -24.74 16.59
C ALA A 199 1.98 -25.34 15.68
N ASN A 200 2.16 -24.82 14.47
CA ASN A 200 3.03 -25.42 13.46
C ASN A 200 4.37 -24.69 13.30
N TYR A 201 4.43 -23.39 13.56
CA TYR A 201 5.56 -22.55 13.16
C TYR A 201 6.11 -21.62 14.27
N LEU A 202 5.48 -21.58 15.44
CA LEU A 202 6.00 -20.82 16.57
C LEU A 202 6.93 -21.69 17.42
N VAL A 203 8.19 -21.32 17.53
CA VAL A 203 9.20 -22.02 18.33
C VAL A 203 9.91 -21.02 19.23
N ASN A 204 9.93 -21.26 20.53
CA ASN A 204 10.51 -20.33 21.52
C ASN A 204 9.96 -18.90 21.39
N ASP A 205 8.67 -18.77 21.18
CA ASP A 205 7.94 -17.50 20.97
C ASP A 205 8.40 -16.69 19.75
N LEU A 206 8.98 -17.33 18.74
CA LEU A 206 9.34 -16.74 17.45
C LEU A 206 8.82 -17.58 16.30
N MET A 207 8.35 -16.93 15.24
CA MET A 207 7.99 -17.61 13.99
C MET A 207 9.25 -18.10 13.29
N THR A 208 9.29 -19.35 12.85
CA THR A 208 10.52 -19.99 12.36
C THR A 208 11.09 -19.36 11.10
N LYS A 209 10.24 -18.92 10.19
CA LYS A 209 10.63 -18.22 8.95
C LYS A 209 9.41 -17.63 8.23
N ASP A 210 9.68 -16.78 7.23
CA ASP A 210 8.73 -16.41 6.18
C ASP A 210 9.24 -16.95 4.84
N LYS A 211 8.37 -17.58 4.08
CA LYS A 211 8.73 -18.28 2.83
C LYS A 211 9.33 -17.37 1.77
N TYR A 212 8.78 -16.15 1.65
CA TYR A 212 9.21 -15.20 0.62
C TYR A 212 10.12 -14.11 1.16
N GLY A 213 10.11 -13.87 2.46
CA GLY A 213 10.89 -12.81 3.08
C GLY A 213 10.47 -11.43 2.58
N ASP A 214 11.41 -10.49 2.55
CA ASP A 214 11.19 -9.17 1.96
C ASP A 214 11.37 -9.24 0.42
N TRP A 215 10.37 -9.81 -0.26
CA TRP A 215 10.41 -10.13 -1.69
C TRP A 215 10.72 -8.90 -2.53
N CYS A 216 11.52 -9.07 -3.58
CA CYS A 216 11.94 -8.00 -4.49
C CYS A 216 12.74 -6.85 -3.85
N VAL A 217 13.59 -7.15 -2.86
CA VAL A 217 14.64 -6.21 -2.45
C VAL A 217 15.45 -5.80 -3.68
N PRO A 218 15.75 -4.49 -3.88
CA PRO A 218 16.53 -4.05 -5.02
C PRO A 218 17.89 -4.75 -5.08
N PRO A 219 18.21 -5.46 -6.19
CA PRO A 219 19.50 -6.10 -6.32
C PRO A 219 20.65 -5.11 -6.48
N GLU A 220 21.87 -5.56 -6.22
CA GLU A 220 23.11 -4.80 -6.35
C GLU A 220 23.51 -4.51 -7.81
N SER A 221 22.93 -5.21 -8.77
CA SER A 221 23.14 -5.04 -10.21
C SER A 221 21.82 -5.06 -10.96
N LEU A 222 21.72 -4.23 -12.01
CA LEU A 222 20.50 -4.07 -12.82
C LEU A 222 20.09 -5.31 -13.61
N GLU A 223 20.99 -6.27 -13.81
CA GLU A 223 20.74 -7.52 -14.53
C GLU A 223 20.19 -8.63 -13.63
N LEU A 224 20.31 -8.48 -12.31
CA LEU A 224 19.86 -9.48 -11.36
C LEU A 224 18.35 -9.39 -11.12
N ILE A 225 17.70 -10.53 -10.94
CA ILE A 225 16.29 -10.61 -10.51
C ILE A 225 16.20 -10.37 -9.00
N HIS A 226 17.04 -11.03 -8.22
CA HIS A 226 17.08 -10.95 -6.77
C HIS A 226 18.45 -10.52 -6.29
N ALA A 227 18.48 -9.79 -5.18
CA ALA A 227 19.73 -9.46 -4.49
C ALA A 227 20.45 -10.76 -4.10
N LYS A 228 21.75 -10.81 -4.41
CA LYS A 228 22.64 -11.94 -4.03
C LYS A 228 23.48 -11.62 -2.81
N ASP A 229 23.65 -10.34 -2.52
CA ASP A 229 24.34 -9.89 -1.32
C ASP A 229 23.47 -10.16 -0.07
N PRO A 230 23.90 -11.06 0.85
CA PRO A 230 23.13 -11.37 2.06
C PRO A 230 22.87 -10.16 2.97
N SER A 231 23.69 -9.11 2.89
CA SER A 231 23.52 -7.90 3.70
C SER A 231 22.25 -7.13 3.31
N ARG A 232 21.70 -7.35 2.13
CA ARG A 232 20.46 -6.73 1.63
C ARG A 232 19.20 -7.49 2.04
N ASN A 233 19.33 -8.74 2.46
CA ASN A 233 18.20 -9.62 2.76
C ASN A 233 17.91 -9.62 4.27
N THR A 234 16.69 -9.25 4.63
CA THR A 234 16.21 -9.31 6.02
C THR A 234 15.99 -10.77 6.43
N ASP A 235 16.39 -11.10 7.66
CA ASP A 235 16.16 -12.42 8.25
C ASP A 235 14.67 -12.79 8.24
N GLY A 236 14.33 -13.96 7.70
CA GLY A 236 12.93 -14.39 7.55
C GLY A 236 12.24 -14.69 8.87
N GLU A 237 12.95 -15.13 9.91
CA GLU A 237 12.41 -15.34 11.26
C GLU A 237 12.10 -13.98 11.94
N LEU A 238 12.98 -12.99 11.78
CA LEU A 238 12.75 -11.62 12.24
C LEU A 238 11.48 -11.06 11.58
N LEU A 239 11.42 -11.13 10.26
CA LEU A 239 10.32 -10.59 9.46
C LEU A 239 8.99 -11.26 9.83
N ALA A 240 8.95 -12.60 9.86
CA ALA A 240 7.76 -13.36 10.21
C ALA A 240 7.27 -13.07 11.63
N SER A 241 8.19 -12.98 12.60
CA SER A 241 7.84 -12.73 14.01
C SER A 241 7.29 -11.33 14.23
N ALA A 242 7.91 -10.31 13.61
CA ALA A 242 7.41 -8.94 13.67
C ALA A 242 6.02 -8.83 13.01
N TYR A 243 5.83 -9.46 11.85
CA TYR A 243 4.57 -9.41 11.13
C TYR A 243 3.46 -10.16 11.89
N TYR A 244 3.76 -11.34 12.44
CA TYR A 244 2.80 -12.10 13.26
C TYR A 244 2.37 -11.31 14.50
N TYR A 245 3.30 -10.64 15.18
CA TYR A 245 2.98 -9.71 16.25
C TYR A 245 1.98 -8.63 15.81
N HIS A 246 2.21 -8.01 14.67
CA HIS A 246 1.31 -7.00 14.11
C HIS A 246 -0.10 -7.56 13.87
N LEU A 247 -0.21 -8.76 13.30
CA LEU A 247 -1.49 -9.43 13.07
C LEU A 247 -2.22 -9.75 14.38
N LEU A 248 -1.51 -10.11 15.44
CA LEU A 248 -2.09 -10.32 16.77
C LEU A 248 -2.68 -9.03 17.34
N GLN A 249 -2.04 -7.88 17.13
CA GLN A 249 -2.60 -6.58 17.55
C GLN A 249 -3.91 -6.27 16.81
N ILE A 250 -3.98 -6.59 15.52
CA ILE A 250 -5.21 -6.44 14.74
C ILE A 250 -6.29 -7.42 15.26
N MET A 251 -5.93 -8.68 15.51
CA MET A 251 -6.87 -9.67 16.05
C MET A 251 -7.38 -9.31 17.45
N LYS A 252 -6.55 -8.72 18.31
CA LYS A 252 -6.97 -8.15 19.61
C LYS A 252 -8.04 -7.08 19.42
N LYS A 253 -7.85 -6.16 18.46
CA LYS A 253 -8.86 -5.15 18.09
C LYS A 253 -10.15 -5.81 17.59
N PHE A 254 -10.05 -6.83 16.73
CA PHE A 254 -11.20 -7.56 16.20
C PHE A 254 -11.97 -8.32 17.30
N ALA A 255 -11.26 -8.89 18.27
CA ALA A 255 -11.90 -9.52 19.43
C ALA A 255 -12.78 -8.54 20.23
N ALA A 256 -12.29 -7.30 20.41
CA ALA A 256 -13.06 -6.25 21.06
C ALA A 256 -14.28 -5.82 20.24
N ILE A 257 -14.15 -5.71 18.91
CA ILE A 257 -15.24 -5.32 18.00
C ILE A 257 -16.32 -6.42 17.92
N ASN A 258 -15.89 -7.68 17.85
CA ASN A 258 -16.77 -8.85 17.69
C ASN A 258 -17.41 -9.30 19.00
N ALA A 259 -17.17 -8.63 20.11
CA ALA A 259 -17.60 -9.05 21.44
C ALA A 259 -17.23 -10.53 21.76
N ALA A 260 -16.08 -10.99 21.23
CA ALA A 260 -15.60 -12.38 21.37
C ALA A 260 -15.17 -12.74 22.81
N GLY A 261 -15.31 -11.79 23.72
CA GLY A 261 -15.05 -11.95 25.13
C GLY A 261 -13.63 -11.55 25.53
N THR A 262 -13.46 -11.40 26.85
CA THR A 262 -12.20 -10.98 27.45
C THR A 262 -11.07 -12.00 27.29
N ASP A 263 -11.42 -13.28 27.07
CA ASP A 263 -10.42 -14.36 27.00
C ASP A 263 -9.60 -14.30 25.71
N ASP A 264 -10.23 -13.99 24.57
CA ASP A 264 -9.53 -13.81 23.32
C ASP A 264 -8.59 -12.58 23.35
N ILE A 265 -9.04 -11.49 23.97
CA ILE A 265 -8.21 -10.29 24.16
C ILE A 265 -6.99 -10.61 25.00
N LYS A 266 -7.17 -11.32 26.13
CA LYS A 266 -6.08 -11.75 27.00
C LYS A 266 -5.10 -12.70 26.31
N TYR A 267 -5.64 -13.62 25.48
CA TYR A 267 -4.82 -14.55 24.72
C TYR A 267 -3.90 -13.82 23.74
N TYR A 268 -4.47 -12.91 22.90
CA TYR A 268 -3.65 -12.14 21.96
C TYR A 268 -2.65 -11.22 22.64
N ASP A 269 -3.04 -10.64 23.77
CA ASP A 269 -2.17 -9.77 24.56
C ASP A 269 -0.98 -10.55 25.12
N ALA A 270 -1.24 -11.67 25.79
CA ALA A 270 -0.19 -12.52 26.38
C ALA A 270 0.75 -13.10 25.31
N LEU A 271 0.21 -13.55 24.17
CA LEU A 271 1.03 -14.07 23.07
C LEU A 271 1.89 -12.97 22.45
N SER A 272 1.32 -11.79 22.22
CA SER A 272 2.06 -10.63 21.69
C SER A 272 3.23 -10.23 22.59
N GLU A 273 3.03 -10.17 23.92
CA GLU A 273 4.10 -9.80 24.87
C GLU A 273 5.23 -10.83 24.90
N ARG A 274 4.92 -12.14 24.82
CA ARG A 274 5.94 -13.19 24.72
C ARG A 274 6.76 -13.04 23.45
N ILE A 275 6.09 -12.84 22.31
CA ILE A 275 6.76 -12.63 21.02
C ILE A 275 7.63 -11.37 21.04
N LYS A 276 7.11 -10.24 21.52
CA LYS A 276 7.86 -8.99 21.62
C LYS A 276 9.12 -9.14 22.50
N SER A 277 9.01 -9.85 23.63
CA SER A 277 10.14 -10.17 24.50
C SER A 277 11.19 -11.02 23.81
N ALA A 278 10.79 -12.15 23.20
CA ALA A 278 11.69 -13.05 22.49
C ALA A 278 12.35 -12.36 21.27
N PHE A 279 11.57 -11.57 20.52
CA PHE A 279 12.04 -10.79 19.39
C PHE A 279 13.15 -9.81 19.78
N ASN A 280 12.94 -9.02 20.82
CA ASN A 280 13.95 -8.08 21.29
C ASN A 280 15.18 -8.79 21.88
N ALA A 281 14.98 -9.88 22.61
CA ALA A 281 16.09 -10.66 23.16
C ALA A 281 17.01 -11.24 22.07
N LYS A 282 16.44 -11.65 20.93
CA LYS A 282 17.20 -12.26 19.85
C LYS A 282 17.76 -11.27 18.84
N PHE A 283 16.96 -10.31 18.40
CA PHE A 283 17.26 -9.49 17.22
C PHE A 283 17.73 -8.07 17.54
N PHE A 284 17.44 -7.52 18.72
CA PHE A 284 17.83 -6.16 19.06
C PHE A 284 19.30 -6.07 19.45
N ASN A 285 20.06 -5.28 18.72
CA ASN A 285 21.46 -5.00 19.01
C ASN A 285 21.59 -3.67 19.78
N LEU A 286 21.87 -3.78 21.09
CA LEU A 286 22.04 -2.63 21.98
C LEU A 286 23.24 -1.72 21.61
N LYS A 287 24.25 -2.27 20.94
CA LYS A 287 25.48 -1.53 20.63
C LYS A 287 25.29 -0.47 19.56
N ASN A 288 24.54 -0.81 18.52
CA ASN A 288 24.27 0.07 17.38
C ASN A 288 22.79 0.49 17.26
N ASN A 289 21.93 0.07 18.21
CA ASN A 289 20.51 0.34 18.21
C ASN A 289 19.83 -0.06 16.89
N SER A 290 20.02 -1.30 16.46
CA SER A 290 19.47 -1.85 15.22
C SER A 290 18.92 -3.25 15.45
N TYR A 291 18.22 -3.76 14.44
CA TYR A 291 17.69 -5.11 14.43
C TYR A 291 18.38 -5.98 13.38
N GLY A 292 18.61 -7.26 13.73
CA GLY A 292 19.15 -8.26 12.84
C GLY A 292 20.45 -7.82 12.17
N ASN A 293 20.49 -7.88 10.84
CA ASN A 293 21.60 -7.44 10.00
C ASN A 293 21.53 -5.95 9.59
N ASN A 294 20.69 -5.16 10.26
CA ASN A 294 20.57 -3.72 10.06
C ASN A 294 19.98 -3.26 8.70
N THR A 295 19.25 -4.12 7.98
CA THR A 295 18.51 -3.66 6.81
C THR A 295 17.44 -2.63 7.20
N VAL A 296 17.04 -1.77 6.27
CA VAL A 296 15.96 -0.81 6.51
C VAL A 296 14.68 -1.56 6.91
N THR A 297 14.36 -2.69 6.27
CA THR A 297 13.21 -3.54 6.62
C THR A 297 13.29 -4.09 8.04
N ALA A 298 14.47 -4.56 8.48
CA ALA A 298 14.66 -5.08 9.83
C ALA A 298 14.40 -4.01 10.91
N ASN A 299 14.62 -2.73 10.61
CA ASN A 299 14.41 -1.62 11.55
C ASN A 299 13.00 -0.99 11.42
N VAL A 300 12.47 -0.87 10.20
CA VAL A 300 11.14 -0.23 10.00
C VAL A 300 10.00 -1.05 10.60
N LEU A 301 10.05 -2.39 10.53
CA LEU A 301 8.98 -3.23 11.06
C LEU A 301 8.78 -3.06 12.58
N PRO A 302 9.82 -3.20 13.43
CA PRO A 302 9.63 -3.00 14.87
C PRO A 302 9.27 -1.56 15.24
N LEU A 303 9.71 -0.54 14.47
CA LEU A 303 9.26 0.84 14.65
C LEU A 303 7.77 0.99 14.35
N ALA A 304 7.33 0.53 13.17
CA ALA A 304 5.94 0.61 12.73
C ALA A 304 4.96 -0.15 13.64
N PHE A 305 5.42 -1.24 14.24
CA PHE A 305 4.58 -2.12 15.07
C PHE A 305 4.69 -1.83 16.58
N GLY A 306 5.48 -0.85 17.01
CA GLY A 306 5.65 -0.50 18.42
C GLY A 306 6.36 -1.61 19.24
N MET A 307 7.26 -2.36 18.60
CA MET A 307 8.00 -3.45 19.24
C MET A 307 9.32 -2.99 19.87
N VAL A 308 9.82 -1.81 19.49
CA VAL A 308 11.10 -1.28 19.99
C VAL A 308 11.04 -1.10 21.50
N PRO A 309 12.12 -1.44 22.27
CA PRO A 309 12.17 -1.21 23.70
C PRO A 309 11.99 0.27 24.03
N GLU A 310 11.38 0.52 25.19
CA GLU A 310 11.13 1.86 25.70
C GLU A 310 12.41 2.71 25.71
N ASN A 311 12.31 3.97 25.31
CA ASN A 311 13.43 4.92 25.18
C ASN A 311 14.51 4.58 24.12
N LYS A 312 14.25 3.61 23.23
CA LYS A 312 15.16 3.27 22.13
C LYS A 312 14.63 3.67 20.75
N GLU A 313 13.35 4.03 20.64
CA GLU A 313 12.70 4.33 19.36
C GLU A 313 13.44 5.38 18.56
N SER A 314 13.78 6.54 19.15
CA SER A 314 14.52 7.60 18.45
C SER A 314 15.87 7.11 17.91
N LYS A 315 16.59 6.27 18.68
CA LYS A 315 17.91 5.77 18.26
C LYS A 315 17.82 4.73 17.16
N VAL A 316 16.82 3.84 17.19
CA VAL A 316 16.56 2.88 16.12
C VAL A 316 16.13 3.63 14.86
N PHE A 317 15.30 4.65 15.00
CA PHE A 317 14.88 5.49 13.88
C PHE A 317 16.05 6.27 13.27
N GLU A 318 16.91 6.93 14.09
CA GLU A 318 18.11 7.62 13.63
C GLU A 318 19.04 6.68 12.86
N ASN A 319 19.22 5.44 13.35
CA ASN A 319 20.00 4.41 12.68
C ASN A 319 19.36 4.02 11.34
N MET A 320 18.05 3.80 11.29
CA MET A 320 17.34 3.51 10.04
C MET A 320 17.47 4.66 9.02
N VAL A 321 17.35 5.91 9.47
CA VAL A 321 17.56 7.10 8.61
C VAL A 321 18.99 7.13 8.07
N HIS A 322 19.98 6.82 8.90
CA HIS A 322 21.38 6.72 8.46
C HIS A 322 21.54 5.65 7.36
N GLU A 323 20.91 4.48 7.51
CA GLU A 323 20.95 3.45 6.47
C GLU A 323 20.36 3.98 5.15
N VAL A 324 19.20 4.63 5.19
CA VAL A 324 18.56 5.19 4.00
C VAL A 324 19.41 6.28 3.35
N GLU A 325 19.91 7.25 4.15
CA GLU A 325 20.59 8.43 3.60
C GLU A 325 22.04 8.17 3.19
N VAL A 326 22.77 7.37 3.99
CA VAL A 326 24.22 7.17 3.82
C VAL A 326 24.49 5.84 3.12
N THR A 327 24.05 4.71 3.69
CA THR A 327 24.36 3.39 3.14
C THR A 327 23.72 3.20 1.76
N TYR A 328 22.45 3.62 1.60
CA TYR A 328 21.73 3.52 0.33
C TYR A 328 21.61 4.84 -0.43
N ASN A 329 22.33 5.88 -0.02
CA ASN A 329 22.43 7.17 -0.70
C ASN A 329 21.06 7.79 -1.06
N GLY A 330 20.08 7.69 -0.16
CA GLY A 330 18.74 8.23 -0.36
C GLY A 330 17.91 7.47 -1.40
N HIS A 331 18.07 6.15 -1.48
CA HIS A 331 17.31 5.28 -2.35
C HIS A 331 16.51 4.23 -1.57
N ILE A 332 15.52 3.65 -2.22
CA ILE A 332 14.76 2.50 -1.68
C ILE A 332 15.70 1.30 -1.57
N SER A 333 15.69 0.63 -0.42
CA SER A 333 16.45 -0.59 -0.18
C SER A 333 15.58 -1.73 0.37
N THR A 334 14.28 -1.49 0.46
CA THR A 334 13.28 -2.45 0.92
C THR A 334 12.66 -3.22 -0.23
N GLY A 335 12.25 -4.45 0.05
CA GLY A 335 11.35 -5.21 -0.82
C GLY A 335 9.89 -4.89 -0.53
N VAL A 336 9.00 -5.84 -0.89
CA VAL A 336 7.54 -5.68 -0.75
C VAL A 336 7.13 -5.40 0.69
N ILE A 337 7.72 -6.11 1.66
CA ILE A 337 7.27 -6.02 3.07
C ILE A 337 7.77 -4.75 3.74
N GLY A 338 9.04 -4.41 3.58
CA GLY A 338 9.57 -3.17 4.16
C GLY A 338 8.95 -1.91 3.55
N THR A 339 8.68 -1.92 2.24
CA THR A 339 8.04 -0.80 1.54
C THR A 339 6.58 -0.55 2.01
N GLN A 340 5.92 -1.53 2.61
CA GLN A 340 4.56 -1.36 3.17
C GLN A 340 4.48 -0.41 4.37
N PHE A 341 5.61 -0.08 4.99
CA PHE A 341 5.64 0.71 6.22
C PHE A 341 6.64 1.87 6.18
N LEU A 342 7.49 1.94 5.14
CA LEU A 342 8.62 2.86 5.08
C LEU A 342 8.21 4.33 5.06
N MET A 343 7.32 4.71 4.14
CA MET A 343 6.99 6.11 3.89
C MET A 343 6.25 6.75 5.08
N ARG A 344 5.28 6.02 5.63
CA ARG A 344 4.53 6.48 6.79
C ARG A 344 5.40 6.53 8.05
N THR A 345 6.25 5.52 8.28
CA THR A 345 7.15 5.53 9.44
C THR A 345 8.12 6.71 9.39
N LEU A 346 8.71 7.01 8.22
CA LEU A 346 9.55 8.20 8.08
C LEU A 346 8.79 9.48 8.45
N SER A 347 7.58 9.65 7.95
CA SER A 347 6.75 10.83 8.23
C SER A 347 6.30 10.90 9.70
N GLU A 348 5.87 9.79 10.29
CA GLU A 348 5.41 9.71 11.68
C GLU A 348 6.52 10.08 12.70
N PHE A 349 7.76 9.73 12.37
CA PHE A 349 8.94 10.09 13.16
C PHE A 349 9.59 11.41 12.75
N GLY A 350 8.93 12.23 11.91
CA GLY A 350 9.35 13.60 11.61
C GLY A 350 10.33 13.75 10.45
N ARG A 351 10.47 12.75 9.56
CA ARG A 351 11.30 12.81 8.35
C ARG A 351 10.45 12.70 7.08
N ALA A 352 9.37 13.50 7.03
CA ALA A 352 8.55 13.64 5.81
C ALA A 352 9.36 14.15 4.60
N ASP A 353 10.42 14.95 4.86
CA ASP A 353 11.40 15.38 3.87
C ASP A 353 12.11 14.19 3.19
N LEU A 354 12.54 13.21 3.97
CA LEU A 354 13.21 12.01 3.45
C LEU A 354 12.21 11.11 2.71
N ALA A 355 10.98 10.95 3.22
CA ALA A 355 9.92 10.23 2.51
C ALA A 355 9.63 10.89 1.14
N TYR A 356 9.53 12.22 1.09
CA TYR A 356 9.39 12.95 -0.17
C TYR A 356 10.58 12.73 -1.12
N LYS A 357 11.80 12.80 -0.59
CA LYS A 357 13.01 12.52 -1.38
C LYS A 357 12.98 11.12 -2.01
N LEU A 358 12.54 10.10 -1.28
CA LEU A 358 12.38 8.74 -1.81
C LEU A 358 11.29 8.66 -2.88
N ALA A 359 10.14 9.30 -2.65
CA ALA A 359 9.01 9.31 -3.59
C ALA A 359 9.30 10.05 -4.90
N SER A 360 10.12 11.12 -4.85
CA SER A 360 10.47 11.98 -6.00
C SER A 360 11.77 11.58 -6.70
N ASN A 361 12.54 10.64 -6.13
CA ASN A 361 13.81 10.18 -6.71
C ASN A 361 13.59 9.55 -8.09
N THR A 362 14.44 9.88 -9.07
CA THR A 362 14.37 9.39 -10.45
C THR A 362 15.53 8.46 -10.85
N THR A 363 16.40 8.14 -9.91
CA THR A 363 17.51 7.20 -10.11
C THR A 363 17.20 5.84 -9.47
N TYR A 364 17.88 4.79 -9.92
CA TYR A 364 17.67 3.42 -9.43
C TYR A 364 18.18 3.24 -7.99
N PRO A 365 17.44 2.52 -7.16
CA PRO A 365 16.05 2.05 -7.30
C PRO A 365 15.03 3.07 -6.77
N SER A 366 13.99 3.35 -7.54
CA SER A 366 12.88 4.25 -7.17
C SER A 366 11.67 4.10 -8.11
N TRP A 367 10.51 4.57 -7.70
CA TRP A 367 9.33 4.69 -8.58
C TRP A 367 9.56 5.67 -9.73
N GLY A 368 10.28 6.77 -9.50
CA GLY A 368 10.61 7.75 -10.54
C GLY A 368 11.60 7.19 -11.56
N TYR A 369 12.46 6.24 -11.19
CA TYR A 369 13.27 5.48 -12.16
C TYR A 369 12.38 4.70 -13.15
N MET A 370 11.31 4.06 -12.67
CA MET A 370 10.34 3.39 -13.53
C MET A 370 9.71 4.40 -14.51
N VAL A 371 9.26 5.56 -14.01
CA VAL A 371 8.70 6.65 -14.84
C VAL A 371 9.68 7.12 -15.90
N LYS A 372 10.93 7.40 -15.52
CA LYS A 372 11.97 7.87 -16.43
C LYS A 372 12.30 6.87 -17.54
N ASN A 373 12.11 5.58 -17.26
CA ASN A 373 12.29 4.50 -18.24
C ASN A 373 10.97 4.09 -18.93
N GLY A 374 9.97 4.97 -18.97
CA GLY A 374 8.77 4.82 -19.76
C GLY A 374 7.68 3.95 -19.17
N ALA A 375 7.70 3.71 -17.86
CA ALA A 375 6.61 3.00 -17.18
C ALA A 375 5.30 3.77 -17.27
N THR A 376 4.23 3.05 -17.58
CA THR A 376 2.83 3.54 -17.56
C THR A 376 2.00 2.88 -16.47
N THR A 377 2.60 1.92 -15.77
CA THR A 377 2.11 1.15 -14.64
C THR A 377 3.26 0.92 -13.67
N ILE A 378 3.02 0.31 -12.51
CA ILE A 378 4.09 -0.07 -11.58
C ILE A 378 4.68 -1.42 -12.02
N TRP A 379 5.99 -1.55 -11.94
CA TRP A 379 6.70 -2.79 -12.25
C TRP A 379 6.78 -3.73 -11.05
N GLU A 380 6.94 -5.01 -11.32
CA GLU A 380 7.15 -6.04 -10.31
C GLU A 380 8.54 -5.95 -9.65
N LEU A 381 9.55 -5.60 -10.45
CA LEU A 381 10.93 -5.43 -9.99
C LEU A 381 11.36 -3.96 -10.11
N TRP A 382 12.20 -3.48 -9.19
CA TRP A 382 12.74 -2.13 -9.25
C TRP A 382 13.52 -1.84 -10.53
N ASN A 383 14.15 -2.86 -11.11
CA ASN A 383 14.88 -2.87 -12.37
C ASN A 383 14.12 -3.57 -13.51
N GLY A 384 12.81 -3.43 -13.57
CA GLY A 384 11.94 -4.15 -14.50
C GLY A 384 12.17 -3.88 -15.99
N ASN A 385 13.03 -2.93 -16.34
CA ASN A 385 13.47 -2.67 -17.70
C ASN A 385 14.74 -3.45 -18.12
N THR A 386 15.49 -4.00 -17.16
CA THR A 386 16.76 -4.68 -17.39
C THR A 386 16.81 -6.11 -16.86
N ALA A 387 15.92 -6.46 -15.91
CA ALA A 387 15.81 -7.81 -15.37
C ALA A 387 15.25 -8.80 -16.41
N ASP A 388 15.46 -10.11 -16.17
CA ASP A 388 14.91 -11.17 -17.02
C ASP A 388 13.39 -11.00 -17.22
N PRO A 389 12.94 -10.80 -18.45
CA PRO A 389 11.53 -10.51 -18.74
C PRO A 389 10.58 -11.65 -18.38
N LYS A 390 11.05 -12.89 -18.31
CA LYS A 390 10.23 -14.03 -17.91
C LYS A 390 9.85 -13.99 -16.44
N MET A 391 10.67 -13.34 -15.60
CA MET A 391 10.40 -13.20 -14.16
C MET A 391 9.68 -11.90 -13.83
N ASN A 392 9.77 -10.87 -14.66
CA ASN A 392 9.28 -9.54 -14.37
C ASN A 392 8.01 -9.19 -15.15
N SER A 393 7.02 -8.67 -14.43
CA SER A 393 5.86 -7.99 -15.02
C SER A 393 6.08 -6.48 -14.98
N GLN A 394 5.84 -5.80 -16.10
CA GLN A 394 5.80 -4.35 -16.13
C GLN A 394 4.41 -3.77 -15.78
N ASN A 395 3.47 -4.61 -15.38
CA ASN A 395 2.17 -4.18 -14.86
C ASN A 395 1.84 -5.00 -13.60
N HIS A 396 2.22 -4.45 -12.46
CA HIS A 396 2.11 -5.07 -11.14
C HIS A 396 1.66 -4.02 -10.11
N VAL A 397 1.49 -4.42 -8.85
CA VAL A 397 1.02 -3.51 -7.79
C VAL A 397 1.79 -3.62 -6.48
N MET A 398 2.49 -4.73 -6.25
CA MET A 398 3.07 -5.04 -4.93
C MET A 398 4.11 -4.02 -4.46
N LEU A 399 4.91 -3.43 -5.37
CA LEU A 399 5.90 -2.40 -5.02
C LEU A 399 5.31 -1.02 -4.75
N LEU A 400 3.98 -0.86 -4.79
CA LEU A 400 3.34 0.36 -4.28
C LEU A 400 3.55 0.52 -2.77
N GLY A 401 3.60 -0.60 -2.03
CA GLY A 401 3.76 -0.57 -0.59
C GLY A 401 2.74 0.36 0.09
N ASP A 402 3.22 1.30 0.90
CA ASP A 402 2.37 2.32 1.55
C ASP A 402 2.36 3.68 0.82
N LEU A 403 2.91 3.76 -0.39
CA LEU A 403 3.07 5.03 -1.12
C LEU A 403 1.74 5.78 -1.33
N LEU A 404 0.67 5.07 -1.74
CA LEU A 404 -0.64 5.71 -1.94
C LEU A 404 -1.28 6.11 -0.62
N ILE A 405 -1.09 5.33 0.45
CA ILE A 405 -1.55 5.70 1.79
C ILE A 405 -0.85 6.99 2.21
N TRP A 406 0.46 7.06 2.01
CA TRP A 406 1.27 8.23 2.32
C TRP A 406 0.85 9.46 1.48
N TYR A 407 0.49 9.30 0.19
CA TYR A 407 -0.03 10.39 -0.62
C TYR A 407 -1.29 11.00 0.00
N TYR A 408 -2.22 10.16 0.48
CA TYR A 408 -3.48 10.66 1.05
C TYR A 408 -3.33 11.05 2.52
N GLU A 409 -2.78 10.21 3.37
CA GLU A 409 -2.72 10.48 4.80
C GLU A 409 -1.69 11.55 5.18
N ASN A 410 -0.53 11.56 4.50
CA ASN A 410 0.59 12.44 4.84
C ASN A 410 0.65 13.66 3.91
N MET A 411 0.65 13.50 2.60
CA MET A 411 0.78 14.65 1.70
C MET A 411 -0.51 15.46 1.60
N ALA A 412 -1.64 14.81 1.40
CA ALA A 412 -2.95 15.46 1.39
C ALA A 412 -3.50 15.70 2.80
N GLY A 413 -3.07 14.91 3.78
CA GLY A 413 -3.58 14.97 5.14
C GLY A 413 -5.03 14.50 5.26
N ILE A 414 -5.43 13.45 4.54
CA ILE A 414 -6.77 12.87 4.61
C ILE A 414 -6.66 11.48 5.22
N LYS A 415 -7.00 11.35 6.50
CA LYS A 415 -6.92 10.10 7.26
C LYS A 415 -8.20 9.83 8.02
N SER A 416 -8.70 8.60 8.01
CA SER A 416 -9.79 8.17 8.91
C SER A 416 -9.29 8.14 10.35
N ASN A 417 -10.06 8.69 11.29
CA ASN A 417 -9.72 8.54 12.71
C ASN A 417 -9.95 7.08 13.14
N PRO A 418 -8.92 6.35 13.61
CA PRO A 418 -9.06 4.95 14.01
C PRO A 418 -10.09 4.71 15.13
N ALA A 419 -10.36 5.72 15.95
CA ALA A 419 -11.39 5.64 17.00
C ALA A 419 -12.82 5.70 16.44
N THR A 420 -12.99 6.28 15.25
CA THR A 420 -14.27 6.44 14.55
C THR A 420 -14.09 6.17 13.06
N PRO A 421 -13.86 4.91 12.67
CA PRO A 421 -13.49 4.54 11.32
C PRO A 421 -14.54 4.90 10.26
N GLY A 422 -14.16 4.82 8.98
CA GLY A 422 -15.02 5.14 7.85
C GLY A 422 -15.14 6.65 7.60
N PHE A 423 -14.21 7.47 8.11
CA PHE A 423 -14.21 8.93 7.96
C PHE A 423 -15.38 9.66 8.66
N LYS A 424 -15.93 9.06 9.71
CA LYS A 424 -16.90 9.74 10.58
C LYS A 424 -16.28 10.99 11.22
N GLN A 425 -15.06 10.86 11.72
CA GLN A 425 -14.17 11.96 12.05
C GLN A 425 -12.88 11.83 11.21
N ILE A 426 -12.54 12.90 10.53
CA ILE A 426 -11.38 12.96 9.62
C ILE A 426 -10.22 13.60 10.36
N ILE A 427 -9.04 12.99 10.32
CA ILE A 427 -7.79 13.64 10.70
C ILE A 427 -7.25 14.36 9.47
N MET A 428 -7.28 15.68 9.47
CA MET A 428 -6.71 16.49 8.41
C MET A 428 -5.38 17.06 8.87
N LYS A 429 -4.29 16.39 8.48
CA LYS A 429 -2.94 16.68 8.98
C LYS A 429 -1.88 16.46 7.90
N PRO A 430 -1.78 17.37 6.91
CA PRO A 430 -0.70 17.30 5.93
C PRO A 430 0.68 17.51 6.55
N ASP A 431 1.69 16.86 5.98
CA ASP A 431 3.09 17.13 6.27
C ASP A 431 3.58 18.28 5.35
N PHE A 432 3.25 19.51 5.72
CA PHE A 432 3.54 20.72 4.96
C PHE A 432 5.04 20.96 4.75
N GLU A 433 5.87 20.41 5.63
CA GLU A 433 7.33 20.49 5.63
C GLU A 433 8.03 19.49 4.72
N ALA A 434 7.28 18.65 4.00
CA ALA A 434 7.87 17.58 3.16
C ALA A 434 8.65 18.11 1.93
N GLY A 435 8.38 19.35 1.48
CA GLY A 435 9.09 19.95 0.33
C GLY A 435 8.20 20.26 -0.87
N LEU A 436 6.90 19.96 -0.83
CA LEU A 436 5.93 20.32 -1.86
C LEU A 436 5.43 21.75 -1.70
N ASN A 437 5.14 22.42 -2.82
CA ASN A 437 4.55 23.76 -2.82
C ASN A 437 3.01 23.73 -2.76
N TYR A 438 2.39 22.70 -3.31
CA TYR A 438 0.95 22.45 -3.22
C TYR A 438 0.61 20.98 -3.36
N VAL A 439 -0.56 20.63 -2.80
CA VAL A 439 -1.26 19.38 -3.08
C VAL A 439 -2.74 19.70 -3.27
N ASN A 440 -3.35 19.10 -4.28
CA ASN A 440 -4.78 19.07 -4.53
C ASN A 440 -5.24 17.61 -4.49
N ALA A 441 -6.02 17.24 -3.49
CA ALA A 441 -6.51 15.88 -3.33
C ALA A 441 -7.98 15.83 -2.96
N SER A 442 -8.63 14.77 -3.42
CA SER A 442 -10.01 14.47 -3.01
C SER A 442 -10.20 12.98 -2.82
N TYR A 443 -11.11 12.64 -1.92
CA TYR A 443 -11.55 11.27 -1.66
C TYR A 443 -13.06 11.24 -1.42
N GLU A 444 -13.77 10.37 -2.11
CA GLU A 444 -15.20 10.15 -1.89
C GLU A 444 -15.40 9.01 -0.89
N SER A 445 -15.59 9.36 0.36
CA SER A 445 -15.85 8.42 1.46
C SER A 445 -17.32 7.98 1.49
N ILE A 446 -17.65 7.04 2.38
CA ILE A 446 -19.04 6.62 2.63
C ILE A 446 -19.95 7.76 3.12
N TYR A 447 -19.40 8.88 3.61
CA TYR A 447 -20.12 10.09 3.99
C TYR A 447 -20.18 11.13 2.87
N GLY A 448 -19.43 10.95 1.79
CA GLY A 448 -19.33 11.85 0.65
C GLY A 448 -17.93 12.43 0.47
N LEU A 449 -17.86 13.49 -0.31
CA LEU A 449 -16.62 14.06 -0.82
C LEU A 449 -15.82 14.79 0.26
N ILE A 450 -14.57 14.36 0.48
CA ILE A 450 -13.55 15.03 1.26
C ILE A 450 -12.59 15.72 0.28
N LYS A 451 -12.23 16.96 0.53
CA LYS A 451 -11.20 17.69 -0.22
C LYS A 451 -10.13 18.25 0.71
N SER A 452 -8.90 18.21 0.24
CA SER A 452 -7.76 18.84 0.87
C SER A 452 -6.88 19.46 -0.21
N ASN A 453 -6.96 20.76 -0.38
CA ASN A 453 -6.22 21.51 -1.39
C ASN A 453 -5.42 22.61 -0.67
N TRP A 454 -4.12 22.40 -0.54
CA TRP A 454 -3.26 23.34 0.13
C TRP A 454 -2.15 23.86 -0.78
N LYS A 455 -1.75 25.10 -0.51
CA LYS A 455 -0.65 25.77 -1.19
C LYS A 455 0.15 26.58 -0.19
N ILE A 456 1.47 26.47 -0.28
CA ILE A 456 2.42 27.26 0.50
C ILE A 456 3.16 28.21 -0.43
N SER A 457 3.25 29.48 -0.01
CA SER A 457 4.06 30.49 -0.66
C SER A 457 4.89 31.20 0.40
N ARG A 458 6.20 30.93 0.42
CA ARG A 458 7.09 31.33 1.51
C ARG A 458 6.60 30.77 2.84
N THR A 459 6.19 31.60 3.78
CA THR A 459 5.66 31.21 5.10
C THR A 459 4.13 31.30 5.20
N ASN A 460 3.42 31.45 4.08
CA ASN A 460 1.97 31.59 4.06
C ASN A 460 1.31 30.33 3.49
N LEU A 461 0.40 29.74 4.26
CA LEU A 461 -0.42 28.61 3.89
C LEU A 461 -1.82 29.09 3.52
N VAL A 462 -2.32 28.65 2.37
CA VAL A 462 -3.74 28.68 2.01
C VAL A 462 -4.20 27.24 1.86
N TRP A 463 -5.18 26.83 2.65
CA TRP A 463 -5.69 25.48 2.66
C TRP A 463 -7.22 25.44 2.54
N LYS A 464 -7.73 24.89 1.44
CA LYS A 464 -9.16 24.72 1.18
C LYS A 464 -9.55 23.28 1.46
N ILE A 465 -10.50 23.10 2.38
CA ILE A 465 -10.99 21.79 2.78
C ILE A 465 -12.50 21.67 2.58
N THR A 466 -12.95 20.45 2.34
CA THR A 466 -14.37 20.10 2.35
C THR A 466 -14.56 18.88 3.25
N ILE A 467 -15.47 19.00 4.20
CA ILE A 467 -15.87 17.98 5.16
C ILE A 467 -17.31 17.58 4.80
N PRO A 468 -17.57 16.30 4.45
CA PRO A 468 -18.91 15.88 4.02
C PRO A 468 -19.96 15.97 5.13
N ALA A 469 -21.23 15.90 4.75
CA ALA A 469 -22.34 15.87 5.70
C ALA A 469 -22.21 14.70 6.70
N ASN A 470 -22.63 14.91 7.93
CA ASN A 470 -22.58 13.91 9.02
C ASN A 470 -21.16 13.48 9.42
N ALA A 471 -20.11 14.21 9.01
CA ALA A 471 -18.74 14.02 9.44
C ALA A 471 -18.20 15.27 10.13
N SER A 472 -17.08 15.13 10.84
CA SER A 472 -16.28 16.23 11.40
C SER A 472 -14.81 16.03 11.06
N ALA A 473 -13.97 17.05 11.28
CA ALA A 473 -12.55 16.93 11.08
C ALA A 473 -11.75 17.54 12.24
N LEU A 474 -10.66 16.89 12.62
CA LEU A 474 -9.57 17.44 13.40
C LEU A 474 -8.52 18.00 12.42
N VAL A 475 -8.38 19.31 12.38
CA VAL A 475 -7.54 20.02 11.41
C VAL A 475 -6.27 20.52 12.09
N TYR A 476 -5.12 19.99 11.70
CA TYR A 476 -3.82 20.27 12.28
C TYR A 476 -3.07 21.33 11.46
N LEU A 477 -2.73 22.44 12.08
CA LEU A 477 -2.03 23.56 11.44
C LEU A 477 -0.59 23.67 11.95
N PRO A 478 0.39 24.00 11.10
CA PRO A 478 1.81 24.05 11.46
C PRO A 478 2.18 25.35 12.19
N THR A 479 1.42 25.71 13.20
CA THR A 479 1.64 26.87 14.08
C THR A 479 1.04 26.63 15.45
N THR A 480 1.54 27.31 16.46
CA THR A 480 0.94 27.34 17.80
C THR A 480 0.23 28.68 18.07
N ASN A 481 0.37 29.65 17.17
CA ASN A 481 -0.17 30.99 17.36
C ASN A 481 -1.50 31.17 16.61
N ALA A 482 -2.61 31.14 17.34
CA ALA A 482 -3.94 31.29 16.75
C ALA A 482 -4.16 32.65 16.07
N SER A 483 -3.39 33.71 16.44
CA SER A 483 -3.52 35.05 15.82
C SER A 483 -3.05 35.04 14.34
N ASP A 484 -2.23 34.08 13.95
CA ASP A 484 -1.75 33.91 12.58
C ASP A 484 -2.74 33.14 11.69
N VAL A 485 -3.84 32.62 12.27
CA VAL A 485 -4.79 31.77 11.58
C VAL A 485 -6.13 32.46 11.38
N LYS A 486 -6.65 32.37 10.15
CA LYS A 486 -8.03 32.75 9.79
C LYS A 486 -8.74 31.55 9.15
N VAL A 487 -9.99 31.35 9.51
CA VAL A 487 -10.91 30.40 8.88
C VAL A 487 -12.05 31.19 8.26
N ASN A 488 -12.25 31.09 6.96
CA ASN A 488 -13.23 31.88 6.19
C ASN A 488 -13.11 33.39 6.44
N ASN A 489 -11.86 33.88 6.47
CA ASN A 489 -11.48 35.28 6.78
C ASN A 489 -11.72 35.73 8.23
N GLU A 490 -12.26 34.91 9.10
CA GLU A 490 -12.44 35.22 10.52
C GLU A 490 -11.26 34.71 11.35
N LYS A 491 -10.82 35.49 12.32
CA LYS A 491 -9.75 35.09 13.25
C LYS A 491 -10.23 33.94 14.14
N VAL A 492 -9.36 32.95 14.34
CA VAL A 492 -9.59 31.88 15.31
C VAL A 492 -9.56 32.49 16.72
N SER A 493 -10.73 32.60 17.37
CA SER A 493 -10.88 33.25 18.68
C SER A 493 -11.25 32.30 19.81
N LYS A 494 -11.79 31.12 19.53
CA LYS A 494 -12.25 30.14 20.53
C LYS A 494 -12.14 28.71 19.99
N SER A 495 -11.99 27.73 20.93
CA SER A 495 -12.07 26.30 20.66
C SER A 495 -10.96 25.73 19.78
N TYR A 496 -9.71 25.91 20.16
CA TYR A 496 -8.57 25.21 19.60
C TYR A 496 -7.77 24.52 20.72
N GLN A 497 -7.01 23.51 20.32
CA GLN A 497 -6.06 22.81 21.18
C GLN A 497 -4.65 22.95 20.61
N ILE A 498 -3.63 22.77 21.42
CA ILE A 498 -2.25 22.66 20.97
C ILE A 498 -1.79 21.23 21.23
N GLU A 499 -1.45 20.54 20.17
CA GLU A 499 -0.93 19.17 20.22
C GLU A 499 0.39 19.08 19.45
N LYS A 500 1.45 18.56 20.09
CA LYS A 500 2.76 18.36 19.46
C LYS A 500 3.21 19.57 18.61
N ASN A 501 3.10 20.78 19.16
CA ASN A 501 3.42 22.05 18.50
C ASN A 501 2.56 22.39 17.26
N LYS A 502 1.39 21.79 17.11
CA LYS A 502 0.39 22.13 16.07
C LYS A 502 -0.88 22.66 16.71
N LEU A 503 -1.49 23.68 16.10
CA LEU A 503 -2.80 24.16 16.47
C LEU A 503 -3.85 23.23 15.84
N VAL A 504 -4.77 22.73 16.66
CA VAL A 504 -5.80 21.77 16.25
C VAL A 504 -7.17 22.41 16.37
N LEU A 505 -7.89 22.44 15.25
CA LEU A 505 -9.28 22.88 15.17
C LEU A 505 -10.19 21.66 14.97
N GLU A 506 -11.28 21.59 15.72
CA GLU A 506 -12.36 20.67 15.40
C GLU A 506 -13.42 21.43 14.58
N LEU A 507 -13.62 20.96 13.33
CA LEU A 507 -14.54 21.59 12.38
C LEU A 507 -15.68 20.64 12.02
N PRO A 508 -16.95 21.09 12.03
CA PRO A 508 -18.08 20.32 11.55
C PRO A 508 -18.08 20.19 10.01
N SER A 509 -19.10 19.51 9.47
CA SER A 509 -19.34 19.47 8.02
C SER A 509 -19.43 20.86 7.41
N GLY A 510 -18.81 21.03 6.23
CA GLY A 510 -18.77 22.33 5.54
C GLY A 510 -17.55 22.47 4.62
N SER A 511 -17.45 23.62 3.98
CA SER A 511 -16.27 24.00 3.20
C SER A 511 -15.58 25.19 3.86
N TYR A 512 -14.27 25.10 4.00
CA TYR A 512 -13.48 26.08 4.72
C TYR A 512 -12.28 26.50 3.89
N GLU A 513 -11.96 27.80 3.95
CA GLU A 513 -10.67 28.33 3.51
C GLU A 513 -9.89 28.75 4.76
N ILE A 514 -8.77 28.09 4.98
CA ILE A 514 -7.89 28.34 6.12
C ILE A 514 -6.64 29.05 5.61
N ASN A 515 -6.36 30.20 6.19
CA ASN A 515 -5.17 30.99 5.90
C ASN A 515 -4.31 31.04 7.17
N ALA A 516 -3.06 30.55 7.09
CA ALA A 516 -2.10 30.63 8.18
C ALA A 516 -0.83 31.32 7.71
N ASN A 517 -0.39 32.34 8.46
CA ASN A 517 0.84 33.07 8.21
C ASN A 517 1.94 32.60 9.15
N ASN A 518 3.19 32.91 8.81
CA ASN A 518 4.37 32.61 9.64
C ASN A 518 4.50 31.12 10.01
N ILE A 519 4.06 30.22 9.12
CA ILE A 519 4.24 28.79 9.32
C ILE A 519 5.73 28.44 9.29
N LYS A 520 6.13 27.49 10.17
CA LYS A 520 7.47 26.88 10.10
C LYS A 520 7.44 25.82 9.01
N GLN A 521 8.39 25.90 8.11
CA GLN A 521 8.69 24.87 7.11
C GLN A 521 9.73 23.91 7.65
#